data_6a46d4c9b32498765bb77335bcd206fc
#
_entry.id   6a46d4c9b32498765bb77335bcd206fc
#
_cell.length_a   1.000
_cell.length_b   1.000
_cell.length_c   1.000
_cell.angle_alpha   90.00
_cell.angle_beta   90.00
_cell.angle_gamma   90.00
#
_symmetry.space_group_name_H-M   'P 1'
#
loop_
_entity.id
_entity.type
_entity.pdbx_description
1 polymer ?
#
loop_
_entity_poly.entity_id
_entity_poly.type
_entity_poly.pdbx_seq_one_letter_code
_entity_poly.pdbx_strand_id
1 'polypeptide(L)'
;MTSVIRATAFLTLLVATPALAIVGGGAPSTDGVARSVVTIVGSRGNFCTGALIAPKVVLTAAHCVQPGADYKIVEYGADRQPTLQDVRTVAIHPGFRMQAMTSHVATADVALLQLAAPAAGKAPAALGMPNIPIQVGGRFTIAGVGVTVRGDGKSGGATRVAGLIASGKPGTLQIRLVDPVGQGLREGLGACTGDSGAPVFEDKQGGPAIVGVVSWSTGPNGAAGCGGITGVTPLTLYRDWVMQTARQWGASF
;
A
#
# COMPACT_ATOMS: atom_id res chain seq x y z
N MET A 1 13.30 -35.92 60.71
CA MET A 1 13.96 -35.52 59.45
C MET A 1 12.88 -35.01 58.50
N THR A 2 12.67 -33.72 58.49
CA THR A 2 11.62 -33.06 57.67
C THR A 2 12.26 -32.50 56.39
N SER A 3 11.92 -33.10 55.25
CA SER A 3 12.43 -32.73 53.94
C SER A 3 11.61 -31.53 53.40
N VAL A 4 12.24 -30.39 53.21
CA VAL A 4 11.60 -29.17 52.63
C VAL A 4 11.79 -29.21 51.09
N ILE A 5 10.71 -29.47 50.37
CA ILE A 5 10.69 -29.39 48.91
C ILE A 5 10.59 -27.91 48.53
N ARG A 6 11.65 -27.36 47.93
CA ARG A 6 11.65 -26.02 47.33
C ARG A 6 11.04 -26.11 45.92
N ALA A 7 9.85 -25.60 45.73
CA ALA A 7 9.24 -25.43 44.41
C ALA A 7 9.84 -24.19 43.74
N THR A 8 10.58 -24.39 42.67
CA THR A 8 11.10 -23.30 41.80
C THR A 8 10.02 -22.97 40.78
N ALA A 9 9.37 -21.82 40.93
CA ALA A 9 8.41 -21.32 39.92
C ALA A 9 9.18 -20.76 38.73
N PHE A 10 9.06 -21.39 37.57
CA PHE A 10 9.51 -20.83 36.28
C PHE A 10 8.52 -19.77 35.82
N LEU A 11 8.91 -18.51 35.87
CA LEU A 11 8.16 -17.38 35.30
C LEU A 11 8.44 -17.38 33.79
N THR A 12 7.51 -17.92 33.00
CA THR A 12 7.54 -17.80 31.52
C THR A 12 7.19 -16.39 31.14
N LEU A 13 8.19 -15.59 30.74
CA LEU A 13 7.94 -14.31 30.06
C LEU A 13 7.28 -14.60 28.71
N LEU A 14 5.99 -14.29 28.58
CA LEU A 14 5.30 -14.17 27.31
C LEU A 14 5.85 -12.91 26.60
N VAL A 15 6.80 -13.11 25.68
CA VAL A 15 7.23 -12.08 24.76
C VAL A 15 6.09 -11.88 23.76
N ALA A 16 5.31 -10.81 23.93
CA ALA A 16 4.33 -10.39 22.93
C ALA A 16 5.10 -9.99 21.66
N THR A 17 5.04 -10.82 20.63
CA THR A 17 5.53 -10.46 19.29
C THR A 17 4.66 -9.33 18.76
N PRO A 18 5.22 -8.19 18.32
CA PRO A 18 4.42 -7.13 17.72
C PRO A 18 3.73 -7.67 16.48
N ALA A 19 2.42 -7.47 16.38
CA ALA A 19 1.66 -7.72 15.16
C ALA A 19 2.17 -6.80 14.03
N LEU A 20 2.49 -7.37 12.87
CA LEU A 20 3.19 -6.69 11.78
C LEU A 20 2.23 -6.51 10.58
N ALA A 21 1.88 -5.27 10.13
CA ALA A 21 1.09 -4.98 8.92
C ALA A 21 1.95 -5.12 7.66
N ILE A 22 1.33 -5.16 6.48
CA ILE A 22 1.87 -5.90 5.34
C ILE A 22 2.21 -7.29 5.85
N VAL A 23 1.45 -8.30 5.48
CA VAL A 23 1.65 -9.67 6.00
C VAL A 23 3.10 -10.13 5.82
N GLY A 24 3.57 -11.02 6.67
CA GLY A 24 4.92 -11.54 6.62
C GLY A 24 5.98 -10.69 7.31
N GLY A 25 5.60 -9.63 8.02
CA GLY A 25 6.54 -8.90 8.87
C GLY A 25 7.03 -7.56 8.34
N GLY A 26 6.24 -6.86 7.54
CA GLY A 26 6.56 -5.49 7.11
C GLY A 26 6.85 -4.58 8.32
N ALA A 27 7.94 -3.83 8.28
CA ALA A 27 8.37 -2.97 9.39
C ALA A 27 7.43 -1.76 9.55
N PRO A 28 6.97 -1.44 10.78
CA PRO A 28 6.28 -0.18 11.03
C PRO A 28 7.18 1.00 10.67
N SER A 29 6.59 2.03 10.05
CA SER A 29 7.33 3.23 9.70
C SER A 29 6.44 4.46 9.73
N THR A 30 6.98 5.56 10.21
CA THR A 30 6.35 6.90 10.20
C THR A 30 7.20 7.91 9.44
N ASP A 31 8.37 7.51 8.96
CA ASP A 31 9.36 8.33 8.27
C ASP A 31 9.66 7.83 6.85
N GLY A 32 10.60 8.45 6.16
CA GLY A 32 10.96 8.10 4.79
C GLY A 32 9.74 8.06 3.87
N VAL A 33 9.58 6.98 3.11
CA VAL A 33 8.47 6.79 2.17
C VAL A 33 7.10 6.73 2.84
N ALA A 34 7.03 6.33 4.12
CA ALA A 34 5.79 6.23 4.89
C ALA A 34 5.14 7.61 5.15
N ARG A 35 5.91 8.71 5.07
CA ARG A 35 5.39 10.07 5.25
C ARG A 35 4.38 10.49 4.18
N SER A 36 4.37 9.86 3.02
CA SER A 36 3.41 10.12 1.96
C SER A 36 2.12 9.29 2.08
N VAL A 37 2.14 8.22 2.87
CA VAL A 37 1.06 7.23 2.94
C VAL A 37 -0.12 7.77 3.73
N VAL A 38 -1.33 7.60 3.18
CA VAL A 38 -2.60 7.94 3.81
C VAL A 38 -3.56 6.76 3.78
N THR A 39 -4.45 6.70 4.77
CA THR A 39 -5.56 5.74 4.80
C THR A 39 -6.76 6.34 4.09
N ILE A 40 -7.39 5.60 3.19
CA ILE A 40 -8.61 6.00 2.48
C ILE A 40 -9.76 5.15 3.01
N VAL A 41 -10.84 5.82 3.40
CA VAL A 41 -12.10 5.16 3.78
C VAL A 41 -13.25 5.68 2.92
N GLY A 42 -14.18 4.80 2.59
CA GLY A 42 -15.36 5.14 1.82
C GLY A 42 -16.65 4.84 2.57
N SER A 43 -17.71 5.58 2.28
CA SER A 43 -19.03 5.45 2.92
C SER A 43 -19.68 4.07 2.71
N ARG A 44 -19.16 3.27 1.79
CA ARG A 44 -19.58 1.87 1.53
C ARG A 44 -18.69 0.82 2.17
N GLY A 45 -17.86 1.21 3.16
CA GLY A 45 -16.96 0.30 3.87
C GLY A 45 -15.63 0.05 3.15
N ASN A 46 -15.29 0.82 2.14
CA ASN A 46 -13.98 0.76 1.50
C ASN A 46 -12.88 1.12 2.50
N PHE A 47 -11.81 0.34 2.50
CA PHE A 47 -10.60 0.59 3.26
C PHE A 47 -9.40 0.32 2.36
N CYS A 48 -8.68 1.37 2.01
CA CYS A 48 -7.56 1.34 1.06
C CYS A 48 -6.40 2.23 1.53
N THR A 49 -5.30 2.12 0.84
CA THR A 49 -4.12 2.97 0.97
C THR A 49 -4.06 3.96 -0.18
N GLY A 50 -3.48 5.13 0.07
CA GLY A 50 -3.08 6.08 -0.96
C GLY A 50 -1.75 6.73 -0.60
N ALA A 51 -1.24 7.55 -1.51
CA ALA A 51 -0.03 8.34 -1.27
C ALA A 51 -0.20 9.78 -1.73
N LEU A 52 0.21 10.73 -0.91
CA LEU A 52 0.33 12.12 -1.32
C LEU A 52 1.41 12.27 -2.39
N ILE A 53 1.06 12.89 -3.51
CA ILE A 53 1.94 13.31 -4.60
C ILE A 53 2.04 14.83 -4.72
N ALA A 54 1.13 15.54 -4.07
CA ALA A 54 1.14 16.98 -3.83
C ALA A 54 0.36 17.26 -2.54
N PRO A 55 0.43 18.45 -1.92
CA PRO A 55 -0.18 18.72 -0.61
C PRO A 55 -1.67 18.40 -0.50
N LYS A 56 -2.40 18.45 -1.63
CA LYS A 56 -3.84 18.16 -1.71
C LYS A 56 -4.20 17.06 -2.72
N VAL A 57 -3.23 16.31 -3.23
CA VAL A 57 -3.47 15.28 -4.22
C VAL A 57 -2.96 13.93 -3.75
N VAL A 58 -3.86 12.96 -3.69
CA VAL A 58 -3.56 11.57 -3.32
C VAL A 58 -3.68 10.69 -4.55
N LEU A 59 -2.65 9.89 -4.81
CA LEU A 59 -2.64 8.80 -5.78
C LEU A 59 -3.12 7.52 -5.08
N THR A 60 -3.98 6.75 -5.74
CA THR A 60 -4.48 5.45 -5.25
C THR A 60 -4.91 4.55 -6.42
N ALA A 61 -5.44 3.38 -6.12
CA ALA A 61 -6.04 2.48 -7.12
C ALA A 61 -7.47 2.90 -7.47
N ALA A 62 -7.86 2.74 -8.73
CA ALA A 62 -9.19 3.09 -9.23
C ALA A 62 -10.30 2.25 -8.57
N HIS A 63 -10.05 0.97 -8.31
CA HIS A 63 -11.04 0.10 -7.66
C HIS A 63 -11.37 0.52 -6.22
N CYS A 64 -10.49 1.29 -5.56
CA CYS A 64 -10.72 1.84 -4.23
C CYS A 64 -11.80 2.92 -4.17
N VAL A 65 -12.00 3.64 -5.27
CA VAL A 65 -12.74 4.91 -5.26
C VAL A 65 -13.85 4.96 -6.33
N GLN A 66 -14.65 3.91 -6.38
CA GLN A 66 -15.74 3.76 -7.35
C GLN A 66 -16.84 4.82 -7.16
N PRO A 67 -17.53 5.23 -8.24
CA PRO A 67 -18.61 6.20 -8.17
C PRO A 67 -19.72 5.81 -7.19
N GLY A 68 -20.37 6.83 -6.61
CA GLY A 68 -21.53 6.68 -5.73
C GLY A 68 -21.19 6.39 -4.27
N ALA A 69 -19.96 6.66 -3.84
CA ALA A 69 -19.56 6.70 -2.45
C ALA A 69 -18.83 8.02 -2.13
N ASP A 70 -18.90 8.46 -0.89
CA ASP A 70 -18.09 9.54 -0.35
C ASP A 70 -16.79 8.97 0.21
N TYR A 71 -15.70 9.69 0.01
CA TYR A 71 -14.37 9.27 0.45
C TYR A 71 -13.75 10.29 1.40
N LYS A 72 -13.00 9.78 2.36
CA LYS A 72 -12.22 10.57 3.31
C LYS A 72 -10.84 9.94 3.46
N ILE A 73 -9.84 10.77 3.78
CA ILE A 73 -8.59 10.24 4.34
C ILE A 73 -8.66 10.27 5.86
N VAL A 74 -8.05 9.26 6.48
CA VAL A 74 -7.92 9.17 7.94
C VAL A 74 -6.50 9.54 8.31
N GLU A 75 -6.37 10.49 9.23
CA GLU A 75 -5.12 10.86 9.86
C GLU A 75 -5.25 10.64 11.37
N TYR A 76 -4.16 10.27 12.03
CA TYR A 76 -4.13 10.10 13.48
C TYR A 76 -3.28 11.19 14.09
N GLY A 77 -3.88 11.98 14.99
CA GLY A 77 -3.16 12.96 15.79
C GLY A 77 -2.19 12.32 16.79
N ALA A 78 -1.43 13.14 17.51
CA ALA A 78 -0.53 12.67 18.56
C ALA A 78 -1.27 11.94 19.71
N ASP A 79 -2.52 12.26 19.92
CA ASP A 79 -3.46 11.62 20.86
C ASP A 79 -4.07 10.31 20.33
N ARG A 80 -3.66 9.88 19.11
CA ARG A 80 -4.19 8.72 18.38
C ARG A 80 -5.68 8.79 18.04
N GLN A 81 -6.30 9.96 18.15
CA GLN A 81 -7.67 10.14 17.68
C GLN A 81 -7.70 10.28 16.17
N PRO A 82 -8.62 9.58 15.48
CA PRO A 82 -8.74 9.69 14.03
C PRO A 82 -9.36 11.03 13.65
N THR A 83 -8.70 11.76 12.77
CA THR A 83 -9.23 12.93 12.09
C THR A 83 -9.59 12.55 10.66
N LEU A 84 -10.81 12.85 10.26
CA LEU A 84 -11.30 12.58 8.91
C LEU A 84 -11.20 13.86 8.06
N GLN A 85 -10.50 13.78 6.94
CA GLN A 85 -10.40 14.85 5.98
C GLN A 85 -11.18 14.52 4.72
N ASP A 86 -11.99 15.45 4.25
CA ASP A 86 -12.87 15.27 3.10
C ASP A 86 -12.09 15.23 1.79
N VAL A 87 -12.50 14.32 0.92
CA VAL A 87 -12.13 14.28 -0.49
C VAL A 87 -13.14 15.15 -1.26
N ARG A 88 -12.63 16.14 -2.00
CA ARG A 88 -13.44 17.08 -2.79
C ARG A 88 -13.84 16.50 -4.13
N THR A 89 -12.88 15.84 -4.78
CA THR A 89 -13.04 15.34 -6.15
C THR A 89 -12.29 14.02 -6.31
N VAL A 90 -12.87 13.11 -7.06
CA VAL A 90 -12.26 11.84 -7.45
C VAL A 90 -12.09 11.85 -8.98
N ALA A 91 -10.90 11.48 -9.46
CA ALA A 91 -10.66 11.20 -10.87
C ALA A 91 -10.19 9.75 -11.02
N ILE A 92 -10.93 8.96 -11.79
CA ILE A 92 -10.59 7.58 -12.14
C ILE A 92 -10.04 7.59 -13.57
N HIS A 93 -8.92 6.86 -13.79
CA HIS A 93 -8.38 6.76 -15.15
C HIS A 93 -9.41 6.13 -16.10
N PRO A 94 -9.69 6.73 -17.28
CA PRO A 94 -10.76 6.27 -18.18
C PRO A 94 -10.56 4.87 -18.74
N GLY A 95 -9.34 4.39 -18.75
CA GLY A 95 -8.98 3.01 -19.13
C GLY A 95 -9.17 1.95 -18.05
N PHE A 96 -9.66 2.31 -16.86
CA PHE A 96 -9.93 1.34 -15.80
C PHE A 96 -11.10 0.42 -16.15
N ARG A 97 -10.96 -0.87 -15.83
CA ARG A 97 -12.01 -1.89 -15.99
C ARG A 97 -12.02 -2.78 -14.76
N MET A 98 -13.08 -2.68 -13.94
CA MET A 98 -13.23 -3.46 -12.70
C MET A 98 -13.14 -4.95 -12.95
N GLN A 99 -13.80 -5.46 -13.98
CA GLN A 99 -13.80 -6.87 -14.33
C GLN A 99 -12.39 -7.40 -14.68
N ALA A 100 -11.58 -6.60 -15.35
CA ALA A 100 -10.19 -6.96 -15.64
C ALA A 100 -9.37 -7.05 -14.34
N MET A 101 -9.53 -6.08 -13.44
CA MET A 101 -8.84 -6.06 -12.17
C MET A 101 -9.18 -7.29 -11.32
N THR A 102 -10.46 -7.64 -11.17
CA THR A 102 -10.89 -8.82 -10.40
C THR A 102 -10.43 -10.15 -11.01
N SER A 103 -10.14 -10.17 -12.29
CA SER A 103 -9.56 -11.33 -12.99
C SER A 103 -8.02 -11.28 -13.05
N HIS A 104 -7.37 -10.37 -12.32
CA HIS A 104 -5.92 -10.12 -12.33
C HIS A 104 -5.35 -9.84 -13.73
N VAL A 105 -6.19 -9.32 -14.64
CA VAL A 105 -5.79 -8.85 -15.96
C VAL A 105 -5.42 -7.38 -15.87
N ALA A 106 -4.37 -6.99 -16.58
CA ALA A 106 -3.89 -5.61 -16.57
C ALA A 106 -4.97 -4.62 -17.00
N THR A 107 -5.14 -3.57 -16.21
CA THR A 107 -6.05 -2.45 -16.46
C THR A 107 -5.46 -1.19 -15.85
N ALA A 108 -5.96 -0.02 -16.24
CA ALA A 108 -5.54 1.27 -15.70
C ALA A 108 -6.07 1.50 -14.27
N ASP A 109 -5.69 0.64 -13.33
CA ASP A 109 -6.16 0.70 -11.95
C ASP A 109 -5.47 1.82 -11.16
N VAL A 110 -5.70 3.07 -11.61
CA VAL A 110 -5.11 4.30 -11.08
C VAL A 110 -6.19 5.35 -10.92
N ALA A 111 -6.19 6.05 -9.79
CA ALA A 111 -7.09 7.16 -9.50
C ALA A 111 -6.39 8.25 -8.68
N LEU A 112 -6.96 9.44 -8.72
CA LEU A 112 -6.55 10.57 -7.90
C LEU A 112 -7.71 11.05 -7.03
N LEU A 113 -7.36 11.50 -5.82
CA LEU A 113 -8.27 12.21 -4.91
C LEU A 113 -7.75 13.64 -4.71
N GLN A 114 -8.61 14.62 -4.89
CA GLN A 114 -8.37 16.01 -4.48
C GLN A 114 -8.88 16.20 -3.07
N LEU A 115 -8.02 16.57 -2.15
CA LEU A 115 -8.38 16.87 -0.77
C LEU A 115 -8.93 18.28 -0.63
N ALA A 116 -9.84 18.49 0.31
CA ALA A 116 -10.39 19.81 0.64
C ALA A 116 -9.31 20.75 1.22
N ALA A 117 -8.37 20.21 2.00
CA ALA A 117 -7.23 20.93 2.58
C ALA A 117 -5.93 20.10 2.42
N PRO A 118 -4.74 20.67 2.62
CA PRO A 118 -3.50 19.91 2.69
C PRO A 118 -3.54 18.85 3.81
N ALA A 119 -2.98 17.66 3.56
CA ALA A 119 -2.89 16.62 4.57
C ALA A 119 -1.85 17.01 5.64
N ALA A 120 -2.29 17.11 6.90
CA ALA A 120 -1.45 17.54 8.00
C ALA A 120 -0.42 16.44 8.38
N GLY A 121 0.82 16.84 8.70
CA GLY A 121 1.85 15.90 9.15
C GLY A 121 2.38 14.94 8.08
N LYS A 122 1.91 15.05 6.84
CA LYS A 122 2.32 14.23 5.70
C LYS A 122 3.20 15.01 4.73
N ALA A 123 4.00 14.30 3.96
CA ALA A 123 4.84 14.90 2.92
C ALA A 123 4.63 14.20 1.58
N PRO A 124 4.41 14.96 0.49
CA PRO A 124 4.31 14.37 -0.84
C PRO A 124 5.56 13.60 -1.24
N ALA A 125 5.36 12.48 -1.93
CA ALA A 125 6.44 11.71 -2.54
C ALA A 125 6.61 12.09 -4.00
N ALA A 126 7.84 11.97 -4.49
CA ALA A 126 8.15 12.16 -5.90
C ALA A 126 7.45 11.11 -6.77
N LEU A 127 7.00 11.52 -7.95
CA LEU A 127 6.46 10.64 -8.99
C LEU A 127 7.53 10.27 -10.00
N GLY A 128 7.68 8.97 -10.25
CA GLY A 128 8.57 8.43 -11.25
C GLY A 128 7.85 7.47 -12.22
N MET A 129 8.66 6.77 -12.97
CA MET A 129 8.30 5.58 -13.74
C MET A 129 9.29 4.47 -13.41
N PRO A 130 8.90 3.20 -13.52
CA PRO A 130 9.86 2.11 -13.36
C PRO A 130 11.03 2.24 -14.33
N ASN A 131 12.21 1.80 -13.92
CA ASN A 131 13.33 1.65 -14.86
C ASN A 131 13.00 0.57 -15.88
N ILE A 132 13.18 0.86 -17.16
CA ILE A 132 12.84 -0.05 -18.26
C ILE A 132 14.14 -0.51 -18.97
N PRO A 133 14.28 -1.81 -19.26
CA PRO A 133 13.38 -2.92 -18.95
C PRO A 133 13.37 -3.28 -17.47
N ILE A 134 12.18 -3.61 -16.93
CA ILE A 134 12.06 -4.07 -15.55
C ILE A 134 12.65 -5.47 -15.45
N GLN A 135 13.69 -5.63 -14.65
CA GLN A 135 14.39 -6.91 -14.49
C GLN A 135 13.70 -7.78 -13.44
N VAL A 136 13.65 -9.10 -13.68
CA VAL A 136 13.32 -10.07 -12.63
C VAL A 136 14.35 -9.95 -11.51
N GLY A 137 13.91 -9.94 -10.26
CA GLY A 137 14.76 -9.65 -9.10
C GLY A 137 14.98 -8.16 -8.83
N GLY A 138 14.50 -7.26 -9.71
CA GLY A 138 14.51 -5.81 -9.47
C GLY A 138 13.78 -5.49 -8.17
N ARG A 139 14.36 -4.58 -7.35
CA ARG A 139 13.88 -4.25 -6.01
C ARG A 139 12.87 -3.13 -6.04
N PHE A 140 11.80 -3.31 -5.27
CA PHE A 140 10.74 -2.32 -5.05
C PHE A 140 10.40 -2.28 -3.57
N THR A 141 9.97 -1.11 -3.11
CA THR A 141 9.46 -0.93 -1.75
C THR A 141 7.97 -0.60 -1.82
N ILE A 142 7.14 -1.31 -1.06
CA ILE A 142 5.73 -0.96 -0.87
C ILE A 142 5.53 -0.35 0.51
N ALA A 143 4.60 0.59 0.62
CA ALA A 143 4.22 1.18 1.91
C ALA A 143 2.70 1.27 2.02
N GLY A 144 2.10 0.60 2.99
CA GLY A 144 0.65 0.48 3.10
C GLY A 144 0.12 0.45 4.53
N VAL A 145 -1.20 0.55 4.66
CA VAL A 145 -1.93 0.53 5.94
C VAL A 145 -2.80 -0.71 6.09
N GLY A 146 -2.68 -1.67 5.17
CA GLY A 146 -3.48 -2.88 5.14
C GLY A 146 -3.36 -3.73 6.40
N VAL A 147 -4.14 -4.81 6.47
CA VAL A 147 -4.13 -5.73 7.61
C VAL A 147 -2.85 -6.57 7.63
N THR A 148 -2.42 -6.95 8.83
CA THR A 148 -1.26 -7.83 9.06
C THR A 148 -1.64 -9.29 9.12
N VAL A 149 -2.89 -9.53 9.54
CA VAL A 149 -3.47 -10.86 9.66
C VAL A 149 -4.71 -10.88 8.77
N ARG A 150 -4.72 -11.77 7.80
CA ARG A 150 -5.85 -11.93 6.89
C ARG A 150 -7.13 -12.18 7.68
N GLY A 151 -8.19 -11.41 7.37
CA GLY A 151 -9.50 -11.52 8.04
C GLY A 151 -9.60 -10.78 9.38
N ASP A 152 -8.50 -10.27 9.92
CA ASP A 152 -8.51 -9.40 11.10
C ASP A 152 -8.50 -7.93 10.73
N GLY A 153 -9.69 -7.34 10.56
CA GLY A 153 -9.83 -5.91 10.23
C GLY A 153 -9.23 -4.94 11.27
N LYS A 154 -8.90 -5.41 12.47
CA LYS A 154 -8.30 -4.59 13.54
C LYS A 154 -6.78 -4.49 13.43
N SER A 155 -6.15 -5.35 12.65
CA SER A 155 -4.69 -5.37 12.47
C SER A 155 -4.17 -4.36 11.45
N GLY A 156 -5.06 -3.66 10.73
CA GLY A 156 -4.72 -2.60 9.79
C GLY A 156 -4.64 -1.20 10.41
N GLY A 157 -4.33 -0.19 9.58
CA GLY A 157 -4.33 1.24 9.94
C GLY A 157 -2.96 1.84 10.26
N ALA A 158 -2.00 1.05 10.70
CA ALA A 158 -0.61 1.53 10.87
C ALA A 158 0.15 1.42 9.55
N THR A 159 0.89 2.47 9.18
CA THR A 159 1.75 2.42 7.99
C THR A 159 2.93 1.49 8.21
N ARG A 160 3.18 0.64 7.21
CA ARG A 160 4.32 -0.27 7.19
C ARG A 160 4.98 -0.31 5.83
N VAL A 161 6.20 -0.80 5.81
CA VAL A 161 7.07 -0.82 4.64
C VAL A 161 7.63 -2.22 4.44
N ALA A 162 7.68 -2.69 3.20
CA ALA A 162 8.32 -3.95 2.84
C ALA A 162 9.09 -3.85 1.53
N GLY A 163 10.26 -4.45 1.50
CA GLY A 163 11.05 -4.65 0.29
C GLY A 163 10.63 -5.93 -0.43
N LEU A 164 10.23 -5.80 -1.69
CA LEU A 164 9.82 -6.91 -2.55
C LEU A 164 10.67 -6.93 -3.83
N ILE A 165 10.64 -8.04 -4.55
CA ILE A 165 11.34 -8.17 -5.83
C ILE A 165 10.37 -8.48 -6.97
N ALA A 166 10.68 -7.99 -8.17
CA ALA A 166 9.91 -8.30 -9.37
C ALA A 166 10.09 -9.77 -9.77
N SER A 167 8.99 -10.40 -10.17
CA SER A 167 8.95 -11.81 -10.57
C SER A 167 8.18 -12.02 -11.87
N GLY A 168 8.26 -13.22 -12.43
CA GLY A 168 7.54 -13.62 -13.63
C GLY A 168 8.02 -12.88 -14.89
N LYS A 169 7.09 -12.22 -15.59
CA LYS A 169 7.38 -11.38 -16.77
C LYS A 169 6.96 -9.94 -16.46
N PRO A 170 7.78 -9.17 -15.73
CA PRO A 170 7.44 -7.80 -15.42
C PRO A 170 7.40 -6.94 -16.69
N GLY A 171 6.45 -6.02 -16.77
CA GLY A 171 6.24 -5.20 -17.94
C GLY A 171 5.56 -3.89 -17.62
N THR A 172 5.32 -3.10 -18.67
CA THR A 172 4.72 -1.75 -18.56
C THR A 172 3.24 -1.76 -18.21
N LEU A 173 2.56 -2.90 -18.36
CA LEU A 173 1.14 -3.06 -18.04
C LEU A 173 0.92 -3.57 -16.61
N GLN A 174 1.80 -4.44 -16.13
CA GLN A 174 1.69 -5.04 -14.80
C GLN A 174 3.06 -5.49 -14.31
N ILE A 175 3.31 -5.28 -13.02
CA ILE A 175 4.46 -5.84 -12.31
C ILE A 175 3.91 -6.79 -11.24
N ARG A 176 4.55 -7.94 -11.07
CA ARG A 176 4.28 -8.87 -9.97
C ARG A 176 5.46 -8.84 -9.03
N LEU A 177 5.19 -8.53 -7.78
CA LEU A 177 6.19 -8.49 -6.73
C LEU A 177 5.97 -9.65 -5.77
N VAL A 178 7.07 -10.18 -5.25
CA VAL A 178 7.08 -11.28 -4.28
C VAL A 178 8.09 -11.01 -3.17
N ASP A 179 7.91 -11.67 -2.05
CA ASP A 179 8.91 -11.75 -1.00
C ASP A 179 10.23 -12.35 -1.56
N PRO A 180 11.38 -11.71 -1.33
CA PRO A 180 12.66 -12.22 -1.84
C PRO A 180 13.05 -13.59 -1.30
N VAL A 181 12.53 -14.00 -0.13
CA VAL A 181 12.81 -15.30 0.50
C VAL A 181 11.79 -16.36 0.08
N GLY A 182 10.48 -16.04 0.20
CA GLY A 182 9.38 -16.98 -0.09
C GLY A 182 9.06 -17.11 -1.56
N GLN A 183 9.39 -16.10 -2.38
CA GLN A 183 9.18 -16.01 -3.83
C GLN A 183 7.74 -16.33 -4.28
N GLY A 184 6.75 -16.08 -3.40
CA GLY A 184 5.35 -16.36 -3.66
C GLY A 184 4.94 -17.83 -3.55
N LEU A 185 5.87 -18.72 -3.24
CA LEU A 185 5.61 -20.16 -3.07
C LEU A 185 5.13 -20.50 -1.66
N ARG A 186 5.46 -19.67 -0.68
CA ARG A 186 5.02 -19.76 0.70
C ARG A 186 4.64 -18.36 1.19
N GLU A 187 3.89 -18.29 2.28
CA GLU A 187 3.51 -17.02 2.89
C GLU A 187 4.76 -16.24 3.32
N GLY A 188 4.82 -14.99 2.91
CA GLY A 188 5.93 -14.09 3.16
C GLY A 188 5.49 -12.64 3.13
N LEU A 189 6.45 -11.72 2.94
CA LEU A 189 6.17 -10.30 2.76
C LEU A 189 5.26 -10.08 1.55
N GLY A 190 4.21 -9.27 1.72
CA GLY A 190 3.34 -8.92 0.60
C GLY A 190 2.14 -8.10 1.02
N ALA A 191 1.45 -7.54 0.02
CA ALA A 191 0.22 -6.80 0.23
C ALA A 191 -0.93 -7.68 0.72
N CYS A 192 -1.85 -7.08 1.46
CA CYS A 192 -3.07 -7.70 1.95
C CYS A 192 -4.26 -6.74 1.84
N THR A 193 -5.42 -7.12 2.38
CA THR A 193 -6.62 -6.28 2.44
C THR A 193 -6.29 -4.92 3.04
N GLY A 194 -6.62 -3.85 2.31
CA GLY A 194 -6.33 -2.47 2.70
C GLY A 194 -5.03 -1.89 2.11
N ASP A 195 -4.12 -2.73 1.57
CA ASP A 195 -2.95 -2.24 0.82
C ASP A 195 -3.27 -1.89 -0.64
N SER A 196 -4.49 -2.09 -1.10
CA SER A 196 -4.97 -1.58 -2.39
C SER A 196 -4.70 -0.08 -2.52
N GLY A 197 -4.08 0.35 -3.62
CA GLY A 197 -3.68 1.75 -3.84
C GLY A 197 -2.40 2.18 -3.13
N ALA A 198 -1.76 1.31 -2.36
CA ALA A 198 -0.47 1.58 -1.72
C ALA A 198 0.60 1.95 -2.74
N PRO A 199 1.42 2.99 -2.47
CA PRO A 199 2.50 3.35 -3.36
C PRO A 199 3.57 2.27 -3.43
N VAL A 200 4.07 2.08 -4.64
CA VAL A 200 5.22 1.22 -4.94
C VAL A 200 6.36 2.12 -5.36
N PHE A 201 7.46 2.05 -4.63
CA PHE A 201 8.64 2.89 -4.83
C PHE A 201 9.77 2.10 -5.49
N GLU A 202 10.55 2.82 -6.27
CA GLU A 202 11.85 2.39 -6.77
C GLU A 202 12.86 3.50 -6.47
N ASP A 203 14.08 3.12 -6.09
CA ASP A 203 15.14 4.09 -5.83
C ASP A 203 15.59 4.76 -7.13
N LYS A 204 15.64 6.08 -7.12
CA LYS A 204 16.10 6.94 -8.21
C LYS A 204 17.27 7.81 -7.74
N GLN A 205 17.94 8.50 -8.65
CA GLN A 205 19.07 9.38 -8.32
C GLN A 205 18.74 10.47 -7.28
N GLY A 206 17.48 10.92 -7.23
CA GLY A 206 16.98 11.90 -6.26
C GLY A 206 16.31 11.29 -5.02
N GLY A 207 16.43 9.99 -4.79
CA GLY A 207 15.75 9.25 -3.73
C GLY A 207 14.56 8.41 -4.25
N PRO A 208 13.82 7.75 -3.36
CA PRO A 208 12.71 6.88 -3.74
C PRO A 208 11.58 7.68 -4.41
N ALA A 209 11.09 7.17 -5.55
CA ALA A 209 9.96 7.74 -6.27
C ALA A 209 8.85 6.70 -6.45
N ILE A 210 7.59 7.14 -6.41
CA ILE A 210 6.44 6.28 -6.67
C ILE A 210 6.44 5.92 -8.16
N VAL A 211 6.51 4.63 -8.46
CA VAL A 211 6.55 4.09 -9.83
C VAL A 211 5.33 3.22 -10.16
N GLY A 212 4.47 2.98 -9.18
CA GLY A 212 3.25 2.18 -9.34
C GLY A 212 2.36 2.23 -8.11
N VAL A 213 1.20 1.58 -8.21
CA VAL A 213 0.26 1.39 -7.11
C VAL A 213 -0.13 -0.08 -6.99
N VAL A 214 -0.31 -0.56 -5.76
CA VAL A 214 -0.79 -1.92 -5.49
C VAL A 214 -2.23 -2.04 -5.97
N SER A 215 -2.50 -3.07 -6.79
CA SER A 215 -3.82 -3.33 -7.38
C SER A 215 -4.50 -4.55 -6.78
N TRP A 216 -3.76 -5.63 -6.55
CA TRP A 216 -4.30 -6.88 -6.01
C TRP A 216 -3.21 -7.69 -5.29
N SER A 217 -3.62 -8.72 -4.56
CA SER A 217 -2.71 -9.66 -3.91
C SER A 217 -3.25 -11.08 -3.95
N THR A 218 -2.34 -12.06 -3.79
CA THR A 218 -2.68 -13.46 -3.61
C THR A 218 -2.00 -14.04 -2.38
N GLY A 219 -2.46 -15.18 -1.94
CA GLY A 219 -1.69 -16.07 -1.07
C GLY A 219 -0.62 -16.84 -1.83
N PRO A 220 0.07 -17.77 -1.17
CA PRO A 220 1.06 -18.65 -1.76
C PRO A 220 0.53 -19.40 -2.99
N ASN A 221 1.39 -19.62 -3.99
CA ASN A 221 1.06 -20.32 -5.23
C ASN A 221 -0.14 -19.75 -5.99
N GLY A 222 -0.43 -18.45 -5.82
CA GLY A 222 -1.57 -17.79 -6.46
C GLY A 222 -2.93 -18.09 -5.84
N ALA A 223 -2.98 -18.77 -4.68
CA ALA A 223 -4.23 -19.01 -3.95
C ALA A 223 -4.86 -17.68 -3.49
N ALA A 224 -6.13 -17.71 -3.15
CA ALA A 224 -6.79 -16.54 -2.55
C ALA A 224 -6.13 -16.20 -1.21
N GLY A 225 -5.67 -14.95 -1.04
CA GLY A 225 -5.01 -14.56 0.21
C GLY A 225 -4.05 -13.40 0.08
N CYS A 226 -3.08 -13.40 0.97
CA CYS A 226 -2.05 -12.38 1.13
C CYS A 226 -0.66 -13.03 1.22
N GLY A 227 0.41 -12.24 1.05
CA GLY A 227 1.78 -12.71 1.28
C GLY A 227 2.35 -13.64 0.21
N GLY A 228 1.63 -13.85 -0.90
CA GLY A 228 2.14 -14.54 -2.09
C GLY A 228 2.63 -13.53 -3.13
N ILE A 229 1.76 -13.19 -4.09
CA ILE A 229 2.06 -12.20 -5.14
C ILE A 229 1.37 -10.89 -4.81
N THR A 230 2.10 -9.79 -4.96
CA THR A 230 1.56 -8.42 -4.96
C THR A 230 1.52 -7.92 -6.39
N GLY A 231 0.33 -7.71 -6.93
CA GLY A 231 0.11 -7.17 -8.27
C GLY A 231 0.13 -5.64 -8.27
N VAL A 232 0.90 -5.07 -9.16
CA VAL A 232 1.12 -3.62 -9.24
C VAL A 232 0.71 -3.09 -10.61
N THR A 233 -0.01 -1.98 -10.63
CA THR A 233 -0.23 -1.15 -11.82
C THR A 233 0.93 -0.15 -11.91
N PRO A 234 1.87 -0.33 -12.84
CA PRO A 234 3.00 0.59 -13.00
C PRO A 234 2.55 1.91 -13.63
N LEU A 235 3.19 3.01 -13.26
CA LEU A 235 2.89 4.34 -13.79
C LEU A 235 3.43 4.59 -15.21
N THR A 236 4.08 3.62 -15.83
CA THR A 236 4.70 3.75 -17.16
C THR A 236 3.75 4.36 -18.20
N LEU A 237 2.49 3.93 -18.22
CA LEU A 237 1.47 4.39 -19.17
C LEU A 237 0.51 5.44 -18.58
N TYR A 238 0.57 5.68 -17.28
CA TYR A 238 -0.45 6.47 -16.56
C TYR A 238 0.10 7.74 -15.93
N ARG A 239 1.44 7.88 -15.83
CA ARG A 239 2.09 9.02 -15.18
C ARG A 239 1.65 10.36 -15.78
N ASP A 240 1.56 10.45 -17.10
CA ASP A 240 1.21 11.71 -17.77
C ASP A 240 -0.23 12.11 -17.46
N TRP A 241 -1.16 11.15 -17.43
CA TRP A 241 -2.54 11.39 -16.99
C TRP A 241 -2.59 11.85 -15.52
N VAL A 242 -1.83 11.20 -14.64
CA VAL A 242 -1.71 11.59 -13.22
C VAL A 242 -1.22 13.03 -13.10
N MET A 243 -0.13 13.37 -13.78
CA MET A 243 0.45 14.71 -13.76
C MET A 243 -0.49 15.76 -14.32
N GLN A 244 -1.14 15.47 -15.45
CA GLN A 244 -2.10 16.38 -16.09
C GLN A 244 -3.30 16.65 -15.18
N THR A 245 -3.91 15.60 -14.62
CA THR A 245 -5.06 15.73 -13.71
C THR A 245 -4.69 16.50 -12.45
N ALA A 246 -3.55 16.19 -11.85
CA ALA A 246 -3.09 16.89 -10.65
C ALA A 246 -2.81 18.38 -10.92
N ARG A 247 -2.23 18.73 -12.08
CA ARG A 247 -2.03 20.13 -12.48
C ARG A 247 -3.34 20.88 -12.69
N GLN A 248 -4.36 20.22 -13.25
CA GLN A 248 -5.70 20.80 -13.37
C GLN A 248 -6.30 21.15 -12.00
N TRP A 249 -5.88 20.47 -10.95
CA TRP A 249 -6.27 20.74 -9.57
C TRP A 249 -5.31 21.70 -8.84
N GLY A 250 -4.36 22.31 -9.56
CA GLY A 250 -3.42 23.30 -9.03
C GLY A 250 -2.19 22.73 -8.37
N ALA A 251 -1.87 21.43 -8.58
CA ALA A 251 -0.62 20.88 -8.09
C ALA A 251 0.57 21.35 -8.93
N SER A 252 1.67 21.72 -8.25
CA SER A 252 2.98 21.96 -8.82
C SER A 252 3.92 20.80 -8.48
N PHE A 253 4.76 20.39 -9.43
CA PHE A 253 5.74 19.30 -9.31
C PHE A 253 7.12 19.78 -9.69
#